data_baf00cdd26e454a44a1c9eeb5a89ac3b
#
_entry.id   baf00cdd26e454a44a1c9eeb5a89ac3b
#
_cell.length_a   1.000
_cell.length_b   1.000
_cell.length_c   1.000
_cell.angle_alpha   90.00
_cell.angle_beta   90.00
_cell.angle_gamma   90.00
#
_symmetry.space_group_name_H-M   'P 1'
#
loop_
_entity.id
_entity.type
_entity.pdbx_description
1 polymer ?
#
loop_
_entity_poly.entity_id
_entity_poly.type
_entity_poly.pdbx_seq_one_letter_code
_entity_poly.pdbx_strand_id
1 'polypeptide(L)'
;MTRYQDDFYDAINGEWEKTAVIPADKSRTGGFIDLDEEIEELMLTTTDKWLAGEDVPEDAILANFVKYHGMVRDFDKREADGIQPVLPLLKEYQDLESFADFASKLAEFELAGKPNFLPFGVSPDFMDARTNVLWASAPGTILPDTTYYAEDHPQREELLNLWKESTRNLLKAYNFSDEEIEDLLEKRLELDRHIAAVVLSNEESSEYAKLYHPYSYEDFKKFAPALPLDDFFQAVIGQVPDKVIVDEERFWQAAEQFYSEEAWPLLKASLILSVVNLSTSYLTDEIRILSGAYGRALSGVPEAQDKRKAAYHLAQGPFKQALGLWYAHEKFSPEAKADVEKKVATMIDVYKERLAKNDWLTPETREKAIVKLNVIKPYIGYPEELPARYKDKIVDESASLFENALSFARVEIKHSWSKWNQPVDYKEWGMPAHMVNAYYNPQKNLIVFPAAILQAPFYDLNQSSSANYGGIGAVIAHEISHAFDTNGASFDENGSLKDWWTESDYAAFKEKTQKVIDQFDGQESYGATINGKLTVSENVADLGGIAAALEAAKREPDFSAEEFFHNFARIWRMKGRPELRKLMASVDVHAPAKLRVNVQVPNFDDFFTTYDVKEGDGMWRSPEDRVIIW
;
A
#
# COMPACT_ATOMS: atom_id res chain seq x y z
N MET A 1 -26.20 -0.96 -26.39
CA MET A 1 -24.75 -0.82 -26.15
C MET A 1 -24.41 0.65 -26.09
N THR A 2 -23.65 1.05 -25.10
CA THR A 2 -23.09 2.40 -24.99
C THR A 2 -22.14 2.64 -26.16
N ARG A 3 -22.15 3.84 -26.76
CA ARG A 3 -21.21 4.18 -27.85
C ARG A 3 -19.84 4.50 -27.27
N TYR A 4 -18.77 4.15 -27.96
CA TYR A 4 -17.38 4.51 -27.57
C TYR A 4 -17.20 6.03 -27.40
N GLN A 5 -17.93 6.81 -28.19
CA GLN A 5 -17.88 8.27 -28.20
C GLN A 5 -18.59 8.91 -27.00
N ASP A 6 -19.49 8.19 -26.32
CA ASP A 6 -20.29 8.74 -25.21
C ASP A 6 -19.71 8.36 -23.85
N ASP A 7 -19.31 7.11 -23.69
CA ASP A 7 -18.68 6.55 -22.48
C ASP A 7 -17.83 5.35 -22.89
N PHE A 8 -16.53 5.57 -23.00
CA PHE A 8 -15.61 4.55 -23.50
C PHE A 8 -15.46 3.38 -22.53
N TYR A 9 -15.36 3.66 -21.23
CA TYR A 9 -15.27 2.62 -20.23
C TYR A 9 -16.49 1.69 -20.23
N ASP A 10 -17.70 2.25 -20.23
CA ASP A 10 -18.92 1.46 -20.24
C ASP A 10 -19.14 0.74 -21.59
N ALA A 11 -18.69 1.30 -22.70
CA ALA A 11 -18.75 0.66 -24.00
C ALA A 11 -17.92 -0.64 -24.05
N ILE A 12 -16.76 -0.66 -23.38
CA ILE A 12 -15.88 -1.83 -23.29
C ILE A 12 -16.31 -2.77 -22.14
N ASN A 13 -16.61 -2.26 -20.96
CA ASN A 13 -16.75 -3.02 -19.73
C ASN A 13 -18.20 -3.21 -19.25
N GLY A 14 -19.16 -2.45 -19.80
CA GLY A 14 -20.51 -2.39 -19.26
C GLY A 14 -21.28 -3.71 -19.30
N GLU A 15 -21.09 -4.56 -20.32
CA GLU A 15 -21.72 -5.90 -20.35
C GLU A 15 -21.10 -6.83 -19.31
N TRP A 16 -19.77 -6.77 -19.12
CA TRP A 16 -19.09 -7.49 -18.06
C TRP A 16 -19.59 -7.01 -16.67
N GLU A 17 -19.66 -5.70 -16.44
CA GLU A 17 -20.09 -5.15 -15.15
C GLU A 17 -21.51 -5.59 -14.73
N LYS A 18 -22.43 -5.72 -15.71
CA LYS A 18 -23.80 -6.20 -15.46
C LYS A 18 -23.82 -7.66 -14.98
N THR A 19 -22.92 -8.48 -15.49
CA THR A 19 -22.88 -9.94 -15.21
C THR A 19 -21.88 -10.32 -14.14
N ALA A 20 -20.87 -9.49 -13.88
CA ALA A 20 -19.86 -9.75 -12.87
C ALA A 20 -20.48 -9.86 -11.47
N VAL A 21 -20.07 -10.89 -10.74
CA VAL A 21 -20.50 -11.16 -9.37
C VAL A 21 -19.32 -10.90 -8.44
N ILE A 22 -19.54 -10.06 -7.43
CA ILE A 22 -18.56 -9.85 -6.36
C ILE A 22 -18.74 -11.00 -5.36
N PRO A 23 -17.71 -11.83 -5.09
CA PRO A 23 -17.80 -12.87 -4.06
C PRO A 23 -18.23 -12.30 -2.71
N ALA A 24 -18.88 -13.13 -1.89
CA ALA A 24 -19.43 -12.68 -0.62
C ALA A 24 -18.34 -12.24 0.38
N ASP A 25 -17.15 -12.80 0.28
CA ASP A 25 -15.97 -12.49 1.09
C ASP A 25 -15.06 -11.39 0.49
N LYS A 26 -15.48 -10.77 -0.63
CA LYS A 26 -14.72 -9.72 -1.33
C LYS A 26 -15.52 -8.41 -1.39
N SER A 27 -14.80 -7.30 -1.50
CA SER A 27 -15.38 -5.95 -1.67
C SER A 27 -15.50 -5.51 -3.13
N ARG A 28 -14.79 -6.18 -4.04
CA ARG A 28 -14.74 -5.84 -5.48
C ARG A 28 -14.30 -7.05 -6.32
N THR A 29 -14.52 -6.96 -7.64
CA THR A 29 -14.00 -7.86 -8.68
C THR A 29 -13.58 -7.03 -9.91
N GLY A 30 -12.80 -7.58 -10.82
CA GLY A 30 -12.34 -6.90 -12.05
C GLY A 30 -10.88 -7.17 -12.37
N GLY A 31 -10.32 -6.54 -13.39
CA GLY A 31 -9.04 -6.84 -14.02
C GLY A 31 -7.90 -7.31 -13.11
N PHE A 32 -7.49 -6.49 -12.16
CA PHE A 32 -6.45 -6.85 -11.18
C PHE A 32 -6.93 -7.93 -10.20
N ILE A 33 -8.18 -7.86 -9.77
CA ILE A 33 -8.74 -8.74 -8.74
C ILE A 33 -9.01 -10.13 -9.30
N ASP A 34 -9.51 -10.23 -10.54
CA ASP A 34 -9.78 -11.51 -11.19
C ASP A 34 -8.46 -12.32 -11.30
N LEU A 35 -7.37 -11.66 -11.68
CA LEU A 35 -6.05 -12.31 -11.74
C LEU A 35 -5.50 -12.66 -10.35
N ASP A 36 -5.70 -11.79 -9.36
CA ASP A 36 -5.30 -12.06 -7.98
C ASP A 36 -6.05 -13.28 -7.40
N GLU A 37 -7.35 -13.43 -7.71
CA GLU A 37 -8.16 -14.59 -7.33
C GLU A 37 -7.70 -15.88 -8.01
N GLU A 38 -7.30 -15.84 -9.28
CA GLU A 38 -6.73 -16.99 -9.98
C GLU A 38 -5.42 -17.46 -9.34
N ILE A 39 -4.57 -16.51 -8.95
CA ILE A 39 -3.31 -16.80 -8.25
C ILE A 39 -3.59 -17.32 -6.83
N GLU A 40 -4.53 -16.70 -6.11
CA GLU A 40 -4.97 -17.17 -4.78
C GLU A 40 -5.40 -18.63 -4.83
N GLU A 41 -6.27 -19.03 -5.76
CA GLU A 41 -6.73 -20.41 -5.87
C GLU A 41 -5.61 -21.38 -6.29
N LEU A 42 -4.70 -20.94 -7.16
CA LEU A 42 -3.50 -21.70 -7.49
C LEU A 42 -2.66 -21.97 -6.24
N MET A 43 -2.38 -20.94 -5.45
CA MET A 43 -1.56 -21.04 -4.23
C MET A 43 -2.25 -21.86 -3.15
N LEU A 44 -3.56 -21.70 -2.98
CA LEU A 44 -4.38 -22.50 -2.08
C LEU A 44 -4.30 -23.99 -2.44
N THR A 45 -4.53 -24.33 -3.72
CA THR A 45 -4.47 -25.71 -4.21
C THR A 45 -3.08 -26.30 -4.05
N THR A 46 -2.04 -25.52 -4.33
CA THR A 46 -0.64 -25.95 -4.20
C THR A 46 -0.27 -26.22 -2.74
N THR A 47 -0.59 -25.28 -1.85
CA THR A 47 -0.24 -25.41 -0.44
C THR A 47 -1.07 -26.48 0.28
N ASP A 48 -2.29 -26.77 -0.18
CA ASP A 48 -3.06 -27.93 0.29
C ASP A 48 -2.36 -29.26 -0.05
N LYS A 49 -1.78 -29.41 -1.26
CA LYS A 49 -0.96 -30.58 -1.62
C LYS A 49 0.26 -30.71 -0.74
N TRP A 50 0.96 -29.60 -0.46
CA TRP A 50 2.12 -29.61 0.44
C TRP A 50 1.74 -30.07 1.85
N LEU A 51 0.60 -29.62 2.38
CA LEU A 51 0.07 -30.08 3.65
C LEU A 51 -0.25 -31.59 3.66
N ALA A 52 -0.68 -32.14 2.52
CA ALA A 52 -0.91 -33.56 2.36
C ALA A 52 0.40 -34.39 2.16
N GLY A 53 1.56 -33.72 2.11
CA GLY A 53 2.86 -34.34 1.85
C GLY A 53 3.14 -34.59 0.37
N GLU A 54 2.35 -34.00 -0.54
CA GLU A 54 2.51 -34.12 -1.97
C GLU A 54 3.31 -32.93 -2.53
N ASP A 55 4.31 -33.20 -3.37
CA ASP A 55 5.11 -32.18 -4.07
C ASP A 55 5.73 -31.10 -3.16
N VAL A 56 6.03 -31.44 -1.92
CA VAL A 56 6.60 -30.50 -0.94
C VAL A 56 7.98 -30.05 -1.40
N PRO A 57 8.25 -28.73 -1.53
CA PRO A 57 9.58 -28.24 -1.90
C PRO A 57 10.66 -28.67 -0.89
N GLU A 58 11.86 -28.97 -1.38
CA GLU A 58 13.00 -29.31 -0.52
C GLU A 58 13.59 -28.10 0.22
N ASP A 59 13.13 -26.88 -0.10
CA ASP A 59 13.58 -25.64 0.52
C ASP A 59 13.20 -25.55 2.00
N ALA A 60 14.19 -25.26 2.87
CA ALA A 60 14.00 -25.24 4.33
C ALA A 60 13.04 -24.13 4.80
N ILE A 61 12.96 -22.99 4.09
CA ILE A 61 12.07 -21.89 4.42
C ILE A 61 10.63 -22.28 4.09
N LEU A 62 10.42 -22.90 2.93
CA LEU A 62 9.11 -23.40 2.53
C LEU A 62 8.67 -24.60 3.40
N ALA A 63 9.60 -25.45 3.87
CA ALA A 63 9.28 -26.47 4.86
C ALA A 63 8.79 -25.88 6.18
N ASN A 64 9.38 -24.76 6.66
CA ASN A 64 8.85 -24.02 7.81
C ASN A 64 7.47 -23.40 7.53
N PHE A 65 7.25 -22.86 6.32
CA PHE A 65 5.91 -22.41 5.92
C PHE A 65 4.88 -23.54 6.03
N VAL A 66 5.17 -24.74 5.50
CA VAL A 66 4.25 -25.88 5.55
C VAL A 66 3.89 -26.26 6.99
N LYS A 67 4.87 -26.30 7.90
CA LYS A 67 4.63 -26.54 9.34
C LYS A 67 3.73 -25.47 9.93
N TYR A 68 4.05 -24.19 9.68
CA TYR A 68 3.26 -23.07 10.18
C TYR A 68 1.84 -23.08 9.62
N HIS A 69 1.68 -23.34 8.32
CA HIS A 69 0.37 -23.46 7.68
C HIS A 69 -0.44 -24.60 8.30
N GLY A 70 0.19 -25.74 8.61
CA GLY A 70 -0.46 -26.83 9.33
C GLY A 70 -0.99 -26.40 10.70
N MET A 71 -0.19 -25.66 11.47
CA MET A 71 -0.64 -25.11 12.77
C MET A 71 -1.79 -24.11 12.61
N VAL A 72 -1.72 -23.22 11.59
CA VAL A 72 -2.78 -22.24 11.32
C VAL A 72 -4.09 -22.92 10.92
N ARG A 73 -4.03 -24.01 10.16
CA ARG A 73 -5.18 -24.82 9.70
C ARG A 73 -5.80 -25.69 10.81
N ASP A 74 -5.12 -25.92 11.92
CA ASP A 74 -5.62 -26.71 13.04
C ASP A 74 -6.61 -25.89 13.89
N PHE A 75 -7.79 -25.65 13.34
CA PHE A 75 -8.84 -24.94 14.03
C PHE A 75 -9.37 -25.70 15.25
N ASP A 76 -9.31 -27.02 15.28
CA ASP A 76 -9.74 -27.81 16.45
C ASP A 76 -8.84 -27.51 17.66
N LYS A 77 -7.51 -27.44 17.46
CA LYS A 77 -6.58 -27.02 18.51
C LYS A 77 -6.80 -25.56 18.90
N ARG A 78 -6.99 -24.65 17.92
CA ARG A 78 -7.25 -23.22 18.18
C ARG A 78 -8.51 -23.01 19.02
N GLU A 79 -9.59 -23.75 18.71
CA GLU A 79 -10.83 -23.72 19.53
C GLU A 79 -10.61 -24.29 20.94
N ALA A 80 -9.83 -25.38 21.07
CA ALA A 80 -9.50 -25.95 22.38
C ALA A 80 -8.62 -25.02 23.24
N ASP A 81 -7.68 -24.31 22.63
CA ASP A 81 -6.79 -23.36 23.32
C ASP A 81 -7.57 -22.06 23.69
N GLY A 82 -8.58 -21.68 22.92
CA GLY A 82 -9.37 -20.46 23.14
C GLY A 82 -8.49 -19.21 23.22
N ILE A 83 -8.69 -18.40 24.28
CA ILE A 83 -7.90 -17.20 24.54
C ILE A 83 -6.67 -17.44 25.44
N GLN A 84 -6.42 -18.68 25.87
CA GLN A 84 -5.33 -18.99 26.80
C GLN A 84 -3.95 -18.50 26.32
N PRO A 85 -3.58 -18.59 25.00
CA PRO A 85 -2.26 -18.16 24.55
C PRO A 85 -1.96 -16.66 24.74
N VAL A 86 -2.97 -15.80 24.80
CA VAL A 86 -2.80 -14.35 24.94
C VAL A 86 -2.94 -13.86 26.38
N LEU A 87 -3.55 -14.64 27.27
CA LEU A 87 -3.83 -14.21 28.65
C LEU A 87 -2.60 -13.72 29.43
N PRO A 88 -1.42 -14.36 29.33
CA PRO A 88 -0.23 -13.85 30.01
C PRO A 88 0.16 -12.44 29.56
N LEU A 89 0.13 -12.19 28.25
CA LEU A 89 0.42 -10.88 27.68
C LEU A 89 -0.65 -9.85 28.07
N LEU A 90 -1.92 -10.21 27.97
CA LEU A 90 -3.02 -9.33 28.35
C LEU A 90 -2.93 -8.91 29.83
N LYS A 91 -2.61 -9.89 30.71
CA LYS A 91 -2.41 -9.61 32.13
C LYS A 91 -1.23 -8.69 32.39
N GLU A 92 -0.12 -8.84 31.66
CA GLU A 92 1.04 -7.96 31.76
C GLU A 92 0.66 -6.48 31.54
N TYR A 93 -0.18 -6.18 30.55
CA TYR A 93 -0.66 -4.81 30.30
C TYR A 93 -1.71 -4.34 31.29
N GLN A 94 -2.57 -5.23 31.78
CA GLN A 94 -3.55 -4.91 32.83
C GLN A 94 -2.87 -4.57 34.17
N ASP A 95 -1.76 -5.23 34.47
CA ASP A 95 -0.99 -5.03 35.70
C ASP A 95 -0.09 -3.78 35.67
N LEU A 96 0.10 -3.11 34.54
CA LEU A 96 0.84 -1.84 34.48
C LEU A 96 0.16 -0.78 35.34
N GLU A 97 0.88 -0.20 36.31
CA GLU A 97 0.30 0.69 37.33
C GLU A 97 0.30 2.15 36.94
N SER A 98 1.33 2.58 36.19
CA SER A 98 1.56 3.99 35.86
C SER A 98 2.23 4.16 34.50
N PHE A 99 2.24 5.40 33.98
CA PHE A 99 3.02 5.73 32.81
C PHE A 99 4.51 5.46 33.03
N ALA A 100 5.04 5.76 34.20
CA ALA A 100 6.44 5.49 34.53
C ALA A 100 6.78 3.98 34.50
N ASP A 101 5.88 3.12 35.01
CA ASP A 101 6.04 1.67 34.94
C ASP A 101 6.08 1.19 33.48
N PHE A 102 5.13 1.63 32.65
CA PHE A 102 5.12 1.36 31.22
C PHE A 102 6.38 1.88 30.52
N ALA A 103 6.75 3.13 30.74
CA ALA A 103 7.91 3.76 30.11
C ALA A 103 9.21 3.00 30.39
N SER A 104 9.36 2.43 31.59
CA SER A 104 10.53 1.63 31.96
C SER A 104 10.67 0.32 31.17
N LYS A 105 9.59 -0.16 30.51
CA LYS A 105 9.53 -1.42 29.75
C LYS A 105 9.53 -1.23 28.24
N LEU A 106 9.56 0.01 27.75
CA LEU A 106 9.40 0.32 26.31
C LEU A 106 10.37 -0.44 25.42
N ALA A 107 11.65 -0.47 25.77
CA ALA A 107 12.65 -1.19 24.97
C ALA A 107 12.44 -2.72 25.00
N GLU A 108 12.03 -3.27 26.13
CA GLU A 108 11.66 -4.68 26.24
C GLU A 108 10.45 -5.00 25.34
N PHE A 109 9.41 -4.18 25.42
CA PHE A 109 8.20 -4.38 24.61
C PHE A 109 8.51 -4.29 23.13
N GLU A 110 9.28 -3.30 22.69
CA GLU A 110 9.73 -3.16 21.30
C GLU A 110 10.45 -4.43 20.84
N LEU A 111 11.52 -4.83 21.53
CA LEU A 111 12.34 -5.98 21.12
C LEU A 111 11.59 -7.32 21.22
N ALA A 112 10.55 -7.40 22.04
CA ALA A 112 9.69 -8.58 22.17
C ALA A 112 8.55 -8.63 21.14
N GLY A 113 8.34 -7.58 20.35
CA GLY A 113 7.22 -7.47 19.40
C GLY A 113 5.87 -7.24 20.10
N LYS A 114 5.90 -6.61 21.27
CA LYS A 114 4.73 -6.26 22.07
C LYS A 114 4.28 -4.82 21.78
N PRO A 115 2.98 -4.48 21.92
CA PRO A 115 2.49 -3.11 21.73
C PRO A 115 3.19 -2.10 22.64
N ASN A 116 3.67 -0.99 22.10
CA ASN A 116 4.37 0.05 22.88
C ASN A 116 3.95 1.49 22.54
N PHE A 117 3.08 1.69 21.57
CA PHE A 117 2.59 2.99 21.13
C PHE A 117 3.68 3.99 20.68
N LEU A 118 4.88 3.49 20.33
CA LEU A 118 5.97 4.32 19.79
C LEU A 118 6.05 4.15 18.27
N PRO A 119 5.68 5.16 17.47
CA PRO A 119 5.65 5.05 16.02
C PRO A 119 7.03 5.37 15.41
N PHE A 120 8.08 4.64 15.84
CA PHE A 120 9.41 4.76 15.27
C PHE A 120 9.64 3.74 14.16
N GLY A 121 10.44 4.14 13.18
CA GLY A 121 10.87 3.27 12.09
C GLY A 121 12.24 3.65 11.55
N VAL A 122 12.81 2.76 10.74
CA VAL A 122 14.10 2.99 10.06
C VAL A 122 13.86 2.91 8.55
N SER A 123 14.14 4.02 7.87
CA SER A 123 13.91 4.19 6.43
C SER A 123 15.01 5.08 5.82
N PRO A 124 15.16 5.12 4.47
CA PRO A 124 16.11 6.00 3.84
C PRO A 124 15.90 7.48 4.23
N ASP A 125 16.98 8.20 4.37
CA ASP A 125 16.93 9.66 4.54
C ASP A 125 16.53 10.33 3.21
N PHE A 126 15.56 11.23 3.22
CA PHE A 126 15.19 11.94 1.99
C PHE A 126 16.32 12.80 1.43
N MET A 127 17.21 13.34 2.27
CA MET A 127 18.34 14.16 1.81
C MET A 127 19.59 13.34 1.45
N ASP A 128 19.74 12.12 1.93
CA ASP A 128 20.74 11.13 1.54
C ASP A 128 20.12 9.73 1.43
N ALA A 129 19.46 9.47 0.32
CA ALA A 129 18.71 8.23 0.08
C ALA A 129 19.57 6.95 0.10
N ARG A 130 20.89 7.06 0.28
CA ARG A 130 21.80 5.91 0.40
C ARG A 130 21.95 5.42 1.83
N THR A 131 21.51 6.19 2.82
CA THR A 131 21.66 5.88 4.24
C THR A 131 20.31 5.80 4.92
N ASN A 132 20.09 4.76 5.72
CA ASN A 132 18.89 4.63 6.54
C ASN A 132 19.03 5.44 7.83
N VAL A 133 17.96 6.12 8.21
CA VAL A 133 17.88 6.98 9.40
C VAL A 133 16.63 6.66 10.21
N LEU A 134 16.56 7.21 11.43
CA LEU A 134 15.38 7.10 12.30
C LEU A 134 14.29 8.05 11.82
N TRP A 135 13.07 7.51 11.73
CA TRP A 135 11.83 8.25 11.47
C TRP A 135 10.91 8.17 12.69
N ALA A 136 10.17 9.23 12.92
CA ALA A 136 9.15 9.32 13.95
C ALA A 136 7.83 9.76 13.31
N SER A 137 6.87 8.83 13.26
CA SER A 137 5.53 8.99 12.67
C SER A 137 4.46 9.24 13.74
N ALA A 138 3.20 8.91 13.48
CA ALA A 138 2.12 8.95 14.44
C ALA A 138 1.29 7.66 14.43
N PRO A 139 0.50 7.40 15.50
CA PRO A 139 -0.49 6.33 15.49
C PRO A 139 -1.63 6.65 14.53
N GLY A 140 -2.25 5.60 13.96
CA GLY A 140 -3.44 5.74 13.13
C GLY A 140 -4.71 6.04 13.93
N THR A 141 -5.73 6.54 13.22
CA THR A 141 -7.06 6.84 13.74
C THR A 141 -8.04 5.68 13.54
N ILE A 142 -9.16 5.70 14.27
CA ILE A 142 -10.27 4.74 14.11
C ILE A 142 -11.01 4.99 12.79
N LEU A 143 -11.31 6.25 12.49
CA LEU A 143 -11.94 6.62 11.23
C LEU A 143 -10.90 6.70 10.10
N PRO A 144 -11.33 6.50 8.85
CA PRO A 144 -10.41 6.33 7.71
C PRO A 144 -9.51 7.52 7.40
N ASP A 145 -9.94 8.73 7.76
CA ASP A 145 -9.21 9.98 7.54
C ASP A 145 -9.62 11.03 8.59
N THR A 146 -8.76 12.01 8.83
CA THR A 146 -9.04 13.10 9.78
C THR A 146 -10.27 13.93 9.40
N THR A 147 -10.60 14.03 8.12
CA THR A 147 -11.80 14.72 7.63
C THR A 147 -13.11 14.11 8.13
N TYR A 148 -13.11 12.80 8.45
CA TYR A 148 -14.28 12.11 9.03
C TYR A 148 -14.61 12.54 10.45
N TYR A 149 -13.71 13.25 11.16
CA TYR A 149 -13.95 13.73 12.52
C TYR A 149 -14.66 15.08 12.56
N ALA A 150 -14.88 15.75 11.42
CA ALA A 150 -15.66 16.97 11.35
C ALA A 150 -17.10 16.73 11.88
N GLU A 151 -17.64 17.71 12.62
CA GLU A 151 -18.95 17.57 13.27
C GLU A 151 -20.10 17.32 12.29
N ASP A 152 -19.99 17.84 11.10
CA ASP A 152 -20.97 17.73 10.01
C ASP A 152 -20.68 16.59 9.02
N HIS A 153 -19.65 15.76 9.25
CA HIS A 153 -19.36 14.65 8.36
C HIS A 153 -20.45 13.56 8.43
N PRO A 154 -21.10 13.21 7.31
CA PRO A 154 -22.33 12.40 7.29
C PRO A 154 -22.14 10.98 7.80
N GLN A 155 -20.94 10.40 7.73
CA GLN A 155 -20.66 9.02 8.15
C GLN A 155 -20.02 8.91 9.53
N ARG A 156 -19.65 10.04 10.17
CA ARG A 156 -18.92 10.03 11.45
C ARG A 156 -19.56 9.17 12.51
N GLU A 157 -20.80 9.47 12.86
CA GLU A 157 -21.52 8.78 13.94
C GLU A 157 -21.80 7.31 13.60
N GLU A 158 -22.14 7.04 12.35
CA GLU A 158 -22.38 5.67 11.88
C GLU A 158 -21.12 4.82 12.05
N LEU A 159 -19.97 5.27 11.55
CA LEU A 159 -18.72 4.52 11.59
C LEU A 159 -18.18 4.36 13.02
N LEU A 160 -18.30 5.38 13.88
CA LEU A 160 -17.94 5.26 15.29
C LEU A 160 -18.81 4.26 16.02
N ASN A 161 -20.11 4.22 15.73
CA ASN A 161 -21.03 3.23 16.33
C ASN A 161 -20.74 1.81 15.83
N LEU A 162 -20.45 1.64 14.55
CA LEU A 162 -20.01 0.36 14.00
C LEU A 162 -18.73 -0.14 14.66
N TRP A 163 -17.74 0.74 14.84
CA TRP A 163 -16.50 0.41 15.53
C TRP A 163 -16.77 0.01 17.00
N LYS A 164 -17.58 0.78 17.73
CA LYS A 164 -17.96 0.47 19.12
C LYS A 164 -18.60 -0.90 19.23
N GLU A 165 -19.58 -1.18 18.38
CA GLU A 165 -20.31 -2.46 18.40
C GLU A 165 -19.38 -3.62 18.07
N SER A 166 -18.58 -3.51 17.03
CA SER A 166 -17.60 -4.53 16.62
C SER A 166 -16.60 -4.82 17.74
N THR A 167 -16.03 -3.76 18.35
CA THR A 167 -15.06 -3.90 19.44
C THR A 167 -15.69 -4.45 20.71
N ARG A 168 -16.92 -4.04 21.04
CA ARG A 168 -17.68 -4.60 22.18
C ARG A 168 -17.87 -6.11 22.03
N ASN A 169 -18.29 -6.57 20.86
CA ASN A 169 -18.51 -7.99 20.60
C ASN A 169 -17.19 -8.77 20.68
N LEU A 170 -16.10 -8.19 20.16
CA LEU A 170 -14.77 -8.77 20.26
C LEU A 170 -14.32 -8.90 21.73
N LEU A 171 -14.45 -7.86 22.54
CA LEU A 171 -14.02 -7.86 23.94
C LEU A 171 -14.84 -8.86 24.79
N LYS A 172 -16.13 -9.08 24.48
CA LYS A 172 -16.93 -10.14 25.10
C LYS A 172 -16.34 -11.52 24.86
N ALA A 173 -15.83 -11.78 23.66
CA ALA A 173 -15.16 -13.04 23.34
C ALA A 173 -13.84 -13.24 24.13
N TYR A 174 -13.24 -12.15 24.65
CA TYR A 174 -12.09 -12.18 25.57
C TYR A 174 -12.50 -12.21 27.05
N ASN A 175 -13.79 -12.37 27.35
CA ASN A 175 -14.36 -12.44 28.71
C ASN A 175 -14.23 -11.15 29.55
N PHE A 176 -14.09 -9.97 28.90
CA PHE A 176 -14.23 -8.70 29.62
C PHE A 176 -15.67 -8.50 30.09
N SER A 177 -15.85 -7.93 31.27
CA SER A 177 -17.15 -7.51 31.77
C SER A 177 -17.71 -6.32 30.99
N ASP A 178 -19.02 -6.11 31.03
CA ASP A 178 -19.65 -4.97 30.34
C ASP A 178 -19.11 -3.63 30.86
N GLU A 179 -18.76 -3.50 32.15
CA GLU A 179 -18.17 -2.29 32.74
C GLU A 179 -16.75 -2.02 32.19
N GLU A 180 -15.90 -3.05 32.14
CA GLU A 180 -14.56 -2.93 31.56
C GLU A 180 -14.61 -2.57 30.07
N ILE A 181 -15.55 -3.16 29.33
CA ILE A 181 -15.74 -2.89 27.91
C ILE A 181 -16.09 -1.42 27.67
N GLU A 182 -17.11 -0.88 28.38
CA GLU A 182 -17.50 0.51 28.18
C GLU A 182 -16.39 1.49 28.60
N ASP A 183 -15.65 1.21 29.67
CA ASP A 183 -14.48 2.01 30.09
C ASP A 183 -13.37 2.01 29.01
N LEU A 184 -13.03 0.85 28.45
CA LEU A 184 -12.04 0.74 27.37
C LEU A 184 -12.48 1.48 26.09
N LEU A 185 -13.75 1.34 25.70
CA LEU A 185 -14.29 2.01 24.51
C LEU A 185 -14.28 3.53 24.66
N GLU A 186 -14.73 4.05 25.82
CA GLU A 186 -14.75 5.50 26.08
C GLU A 186 -13.35 6.09 26.03
N LYS A 187 -12.40 5.49 26.76
CA LYS A 187 -11.01 5.95 26.80
C LYS A 187 -10.32 5.86 25.43
N ARG A 188 -10.56 4.79 24.68
CA ARG A 188 -9.97 4.68 23.34
C ARG A 188 -10.51 5.73 22.38
N LEU A 189 -11.79 6.04 22.44
CA LEU A 189 -12.40 7.08 21.60
C LEU A 189 -11.94 8.49 21.99
N GLU A 190 -11.69 8.73 23.28
CA GLU A 190 -11.10 9.99 23.73
C GLU A 190 -9.67 10.16 23.21
N LEU A 191 -8.84 9.12 23.35
CA LEU A 191 -7.48 9.13 22.78
C LEU A 191 -7.50 9.32 21.26
N ASP A 192 -8.43 8.66 20.57
CA ASP A 192 -8.58 8.75 19.12
C ASP A 192 -8.89 10.17 18.64
N ARG A 193 -9.78 10.87 19.36
CA ARG A 193 -10.06 12.30 19.07
C ARG A 193 -8.82 13.18 19.25
N HIS A 194 -8.01 12.89 20.26
CA HIS A 194 -6.76 13.63 20.47
C HIS A 194 -5.76 13.35 19.33
N ILE A 195 -5.64 12.11 18.89
CA ILE A 195 -4.79 11.74 17.75
C ILE A 195 -5.28 12.43 16.48
N ALA A 196 -6.57 12.29 16.16
CA ALA A 196 -7.15 12.87 14.94
C ALA A 196 -7.00 14.38 14.81
N ALA A 197 -6.91 15.08 15.97
CA ALA A 197 -6.71 16.54 16.01
C ALA A 197 -5.29 16.97 15.61
N VAL A 198 -4.31 16.08 15.63
CA VAL A 198 -2.89 16.41 15.47
C VAL A 198 -2.15 15.61 14.40
N VAL A 199 -2.82 14.69 13.72
CA VAL A 199 -2.24 13.95 12.58
C VAL A 199 -2.68 14.56 11.24
N LEU A 200 -1.91 14.27 10.19
CA LEU A 200 -2.19 14.72 8.84
C LEU A 200 -3.39 13.99 8.23
N SER A 201 -4.13 14.65 7.35
CA SER A 201 -5.10 14.00 6.47
C SER A 201 -4.38 13.23 5.35
N ASN A 202 -5.10 12.34 4.66
CA ASN A 202 -4.55 11.61 3.50
C ASN A 202 -4.12 12.58 2.38
N GLU A 203 -4.85 13.69 2.17
CA GLU A 203 -4.43 14.71 1.21
C GLU A 203 -3.11 15.39 1.64
N GLU A 204 -2.96 15.78 2.91
CA GLU A 204 -1.74 16.39 3.42
C GLU A 204 -0.53 15.44 3.32
N SER A 205 -0.73 14.16 3.68
CA SER A 205 0.33 13.14 3.66
C SER A 205 0.70 12.66 2.25
N SER A 206 -0.11 12.95 1.24
CA SER A 206 0.19 12.61 -0.15
C SER A 206 1.31 13.44 -0.77
N GLU A 207 1.72 14.55 -0.15
CA GLU A 207 2.82 15.41 -0.61
C GLU A 207 4.13 15.07 0.14
N TYR A 208 4.91 14.09 -0.36
CA TYR A 208 6.08 13.52 0.33
C TYR A 208 7.14 14.53 0.75
N ALA A 209 7.40 15.56 -0.05
CA ALA A 209 8.39 16.57 0.29
C ALA A 209 8.04 17.34 1.58
N LYS A 210 6.75 17.44 1.92
CA LYS A 210 6.27 18.11 3.13
C LYS A 210 6.36 17.26 4.40
N LEU A 211 6.71 15.97 4.27
CA LEU A 211 6.86 15.05 5.38
C LEU A 211 8.28 15.05 5.98
N TYR A 212 9.18 15.85 5.44
CA TYR A 212 10.57 15.83 5.83
C TYR A 212 10.91 16.94 6.83
N HIS A 213 10.86 16.64 8.13
CA HIS A 213 11.23 17.56 9.20
C HIS A 213 12.39 16.98 10.02
N PRO A 214 13.65 17.30 9.67
CA PRO A 214 14.82 16.80 10.41
C PRO A 214 15.02 17.57 11.71
N TYR A 215 15.14 16.85 12.81
CA TYR A 215 15.49 17.37 14.13
C TYR A 215 16.81 16.78 14.59
N SER A 216 17.62 17.60 15.32
CA SER A 216 18.65 16.99 16.17
C SER A 216 17.98 16.11 17.21
N TYR A 217 18.61 15.01 17.61
CA TYR A 217 18.04 14.15 18.64
C TYR A 217 17.77 14.92 19.95
N GLU A 218 18.67 15.85 20.31
CA GLU A 218 18.55 16.68 21.51
C GLU A 218 17.33 17.64 21.45
N ASP A 219 16.90 18.05 20.28
CA ASP A 219 15.68 18.86 20.11
C ASP A 219 14.45 17.97 20.06
N PHE A 220 14.53 16.83 19.38
CA PHE A 220 13.42 15.88 19.28
C PHE A 220 12.97 15.36 20.66
N LYS A 221 13.89 14.95 21.52
CA LYS A 221 13.53 14.39 22.83
C LYS A 221 12.80 15.39 23.75
N LYS A 222 12.86 16.68 23.46
CA LYS A 222 12.13 17.71 24.21
C LYS A 222 10.62 17.67 23.96
N PHE A 223 10.18 17.04 22.86
CA PHE A 223 8.75 16.88 22.60
C PHE A 223 8.08 15.88 23.57
N ALA A 224 8.81 14.90 24.06
CA ALA A 224 8.29 13.85 24.94
C ALA A 224 9.25 13.59 26.12
N PRO A 225 9.43 14.56 27.03
CA PRO A 225 10.45 14.48 28.11
C PRO A 225 10.19 13.37 29.11
N ALA A 226 8.96 12.84 29.18
CA ALA A 226 8.60 11.72 30.06
C ALA A 226 8.98 10.34 29.48
N LEU A 227 9.34 10.28 28.19
CA LEU A 227 9.83 9.05 27.57
C LEU A 227 11.34 8.87 27.82
N PRO A 228 11.81 7.69 28.27
CA PRO A 228 13.22 7.40 28.47
C PRO A 228 13.92 7.05 27.14
N LEU A 229 13.92 8.02 26.19
CA LEU A 229 14.37 7.78 24.81
C LEU A 229 15.85 7.40 24.71
N ASP A 230 16.69 7.95 25.60
CA ASP A 230 18.12 7.60 25.63
C ASP A 230 18.32 6.10 25.94
N ASP A 231 17.63 5.58 26.97
CA ASP A 231 17.67 4.17 27.35
C ASP A 231 17.03 3.28 26.26
N PHE A 232 15.92 3.75 25.67
CA PHE A 232 15.24 3.05 24.59
C PHE A 232 16.18 2.86 23.39
N PHE A 233 16.77 3.92 22.85
CA PHE A 233 17.64 3.83 21.69
C PHE A 233 18.95 3.11 22.01
N GLN A 234 19.50 3.27 23.22
CA GLN A 234 20.66 2.48 23.64
C GLN A 234 20.35 0.97 23.59
N ALA A 235 19.15 0.55 23.94
CA ALA A 235 18.75 -0.86 23.91
C ALA A 235 18.49 -1.39 22.48
N VAL A 236 17.82 -0.59 21.60
CA VAL A 236 17.38 -1.10 20.28
C VAL A 236 18.42 -0.93 19.18
N ILE A 237 19.27 0.10 19.22
CA ILE A 237 20.32 0.39 18.22
C ILE A 237 21.73 0.50 18.80
N GLY A 238 21.90 0.32 20.11
CA GLY A 238 23.21 0.33 20.77
C GLY A 238 23.81 1.71 21.05
N GLN A 239 23.13 2.78 20.69
CA GLN A 239 23.52 4.18 20.94
C GLN A 239 22.32 5.11 20.75
N VAL A 240 22.44 6.37 21.17
CA VAL A 240 21.46 7.39 20.83
C VAL A 240 21.67 7.88 19.38
N PRO A 241 20.62 8.15 18.61
CA PRO A 241 20.74 8.67 17.25
C PRO A 241 21.20 10.16 17.27
N ASP A 242 21.85 10.61 16.21
CA ASP A 242 22.20 12.03 16.04
C ASP A 242 21.00 12.86 15.57
N LYS A 243 20.14 12.22 14.76
CA LYS A 243 19.05 12.87 14.02
C LYS A 243 17.81 11.99 14.01
N VAL A 244 16.65 12.64 14.01
CA VAL A 244 15.33 12.02 13.81
C VAL A 244 14.60 12.80 12.72
N ILE A 245 14.03 12.09 11.75
CA ILE A 245 13.12 12.69 10.79
C ILE A 245 11.70 12.53 11.32
N VAL A 246 10.94 13.60 11.37
CA VAL A 246 9.57 13.62 11.85
C VAL A 246 8.64 13.85 10.66
N ASP A 247 7.79 12.88 10.32
CA ASP A 247 6.79 13.05 9.27
C ASP A 247 5.46 13.59 9.80
N GLU A 248 5.15 13.33 11.05
CA GLU A 248 3.97 13.82 11.77
C GLU A 248 4.33 14.87 12.83
N GLU A 249 4.80 16.02 12.36
CA GLU A 249 5.34 17.07 13.24
C GLU A 249 4.31 17.57 14.27
N ARG A 250 3.04 17.73 13.88
CA ARG A 250 1.96 18.17 14.78
C ARG A 250 1.73 17.21 15.94
N PHE A 251 1.82 15.89 15.65
CA PHE A 251 1.70 14.86 16.69
C PHE A 251 2.83 14.97 17.72
N TRP A 252 4.08 15.07 17.26
CA TRP A 252 5.23 15.14 18.17
C TRP A 252 5.28 16.46 18.95
N GLN A 253 4.87 17.58 18.37
CA GLN A 253 4.70 18.83 19.10
C GLN A 253 3.64 18.75 20.20
N ALA A 254 2.68 17.85 20.07
CA ALA A 254 1.64 17.57 21.05
C ALA A 254 1.92 16.32 21.92
N ALA A 255 3.12 15.75 21.87
CA ALA A 255 3.43 14.42 22.42
C ALA A 255 3.18 14.30 23.94
N GLU A 256 3.29 15.37 24.72
CA GLU A 256 2.96 15.36 26.15
C GLU A 256 1.48 15.01 26.44
N GLN A 257 0.57 15.23 25.47
CA GLN A 257 -0.84 14.84 25.57
C GLN A 257 -1.03 13.32 25.51
N PHE A 258 -0.02 12.58 25.06
CA PHE A 258 -0.06 11.12 24.88
C PHE A 258 0.88 10.41 25.84
N TYR A 259 2.04 10.99 26.13
CA TYR A 259 3.11 10.38 26.92
C TYR A 259 3.28 11.12 28.27
N SER A 260 2.31 10.91 29.15
CA SER A 260 2.30 11.52 30.51
C SER A 260 1.47 10.70 31.48
N GLU A 261 1.64 10.94 32.79
CA GLU A 261 0.79 10.31 33.81
C GLU A 261 -0.68 10.72 33.68
N GLU A 262 -0.98 11.93 33.20
CA GLU A 262 -2.34 12.39 32.97
C GLU A 262 -3.01 11.62 31.83
N ALA A 263 -2.29 11.37 30.73
CA ALA A 263 -2.77 10.60 29.59
C ALA A 263 -2.77 9.08 29.82
N TRP A 264 -2.11 8.60 30.88
CA TRP A 264 -1.91 7.18 31.12
C TRP A 264 -3.19 6.33 31.06
N PRO A 265 -4.33 6.71 31.67
CA PRO A 265 -5.55 5.92 31.58
C PRO A 265 -6.02 5.67 30.15
N LEU A 266 -5.87 6.67 29.26
CA LEU A 266 -6.24 6.58 27.85
C LEU A 266 -5.25 5.69 27.07
N LEU A 267 -3.98 5.91 27.32
CA LEU A 267 -2.90 5.13 26.69
C LEU A 267 -2.98 3.66 27.11
N LYS A 268 -3.18 3.37 28.39
CA LYS A 268 -3.33 2.00 28.90
C LYS A 268 -4.50 1.27 28.22
N ALA A 269 -5.65 1.92 28.09
CA ALA A 269 -6.81 1.35 27.38
C ALA A 269 -6.46 1.02 25.91
N SER A 270 -5.75 1.92 25.22
CA SER A 270 -5.29 1.67 23.85
C SER A 270 -4.31 0.51 23.76
N LEU A 271 -3.37 0.37 24.71
CA LEU A 271 -2.42 -0.73 24.77
C LEU A 271 -3.10 -2.08 25.00
N ILE A 272 -4.09 -2.14 25.91
CA ILE A 272 -4.89 -3.35 26.14
C ILE A 272 -5.62 -3.76 24.86
N LEU A 273 -6.28 -2.81 24.17
CA LEU A 273 -6.93 -3.07 22.88
C LEU A 273 -5.94 -3.48 21.79
N SER A 274 -4.72 -2.94 21.82
CA SER A 274 -3.66 -3.34 20.88
C SER A 274 -3.22 -4.79 21.11
N VAL A 275 -3.15 -5.26 22.37
CA VAL A 275 -2.89 -6.68 22.68
C VAL A 275 -4.00 -7.59 22.18
N VAL A 276 -5.27 -7.18 22.40
CA VAL A 276 -6.44 -7.90 21.86
C VAL A 276 -6.31 -8.00 20.33
N ASN A 277 -6.16 -6.89 19.64
CA ASN A 277 -6.08 -6.85 18.17
C ASN A 277 -4.90 -7.66 17.62
N LEU A 278 -3.73 -7.60 18.26
CA LEU A 278 -2.53 -8.36 17.87
C LEU A 278 -2.77 -9.88 17.86
N SER A 279 -3.64 -10.38 18.74
CA SER A 279 -3.84 -11.81 18.93
C SER A 279 -4.99 -12.43 18.13
N THR A 280 -5.94 -11.62 17.64
CA THR A 280 -7.23 -12.09 17.05
C THR A 280 -7.10 -13.13 15.95
N SER A 281 -6.13 -12.97 15.05
CA SER A 281 -5.93 -13.87 13.91
C SER A 281 -5.36 -15.24 14.31
N TYR A 282 -4.84 -15.38 15.52
CA TYR A 282 -4.14 -16.58 16.01
C TYR A 282 -4.96 -17.41 17.00
N LEU A 283 -6.17 -16.95 17.35
CA LEU A 283 -7.06 -17.60 18.32
C LEU A 283 -8.22 -18.32 17.60
N THR A 284 -9.40 -18.37 18.21
CA THR A 284 -10.56 -19.06 17.64
C THR A 284 -11.06 -18.44 16.33
N ASP A 285 -11.81 -19.21 15.55
CA ASP A 285 -12.43 -18.72 14.32
C ASP A 285 -13.48 -17.63 14.60
N GLU A 286 -14.21 -17.74 15.70
CA GLU A 286 -15.16 -16.72 16.13
C GLU A 286 -14.47 -15.37 16.38
N ILE A 287 -13.36 -15.37 17.12
CA ILE A 287 -12.56 -14.15 17.39
C ILE A 287 -12.04 -13.54 16.09
N ARG A 288 -11.52 -14.37 15.17
CA ARG A 288 -11.08 -13.92 13.84
C ARG A 288 -12.21 -13.23 13.08
N ILE A 289 -13.40 -13.82 13.06
CA ILE A 289 -14.57 -13.26 12.38
C ILE A 289 -15.00 -11.93 13.01
N LEU A 290 -15.08 -11.88 14.35
CA LEU A 290 -15.46 -10.68 15.09
C LEU A 290 -14.47 -9.53 14.86
N SER A 291 -13.17 -9.81 14.87
CA SER A 291 -12.15 -8.77 14.68
C SER A 291 -12.20 -8.08 13.32
N GLY A 292 -12.63 -8.78 12.27
CA GLY A 292 -12.79 -8.22 10.94
C GLY A 292 -14.11 -7.47 10.70
N ALA A 293 -15.01 -7.41 11.66
CA ALA A 293 -16.39 -6.91 11.46
C ALA A 293 -16.43 -5.43 11.03
N TYR A 294 -15.65 -4.57 11.67
CA TYR A 294 -15.56 -3.16 11.31
C TYR A 294 -15.00 -2.94 9.90
N GLY A 295 -13.91 -3.61 9.55
CA GLY A 295 -13.30 -3.50 8.21
C GLY A 295 -14.23 -4.01 7.11
N ARG A 296 -14.98 -5.10 7.36
CA ARG A 296 -15.99 -5.57 6.42
C ARG A 296 -17.14 -4.57 6.25
N ALA A 297 -17.59 -3.95 7.32
CA ALA A 297 -18.62 -2.91 7.26
C ALA A 297 -18.17 -1.69 6.45
N LEU A 298 -16.93 -1.23 6.66
CA LEU A 298 -16.32 -0.13 5.90
C LEU A 298 -16.28 -0.40 4.38
N SER A 299 -16.08 -1.63 3.98
CA SER A 299 -15.94 -2.03 2.57
C SER A 299 -17.16 -2.75 1.99
N GLY A 300 -18.24 -2.87 2.77
CA GLY A 300 -19.49 -3.51 2.37
C GLY A 300 -19.38 -5.03 2.16
N VAL A 301 -18.39 -5.70 2.75
CA VAL A 301 -18.19 -7.15 2.63
C VAL A 301 -19.14 -7.88 3.58
N PRO A 302 -20.09 -8.72 3.08
CA PRO A 302 -21.09 -9.36 3.94
C PRO A 302 -20.56 -10.55 4.75
N GLU A 303 -19.56 -11.25 4.26
CA GLU A 303 -19.07 -12.49 4.87
C GLU A 303 -17.57 -12.43 5.14
N ALA A 304 -17.12 -13.07 6.21
CA ALA A 304 -15.71 -13.30 6.45
C ALA A 304 -15.19 -14.40 5.50
N GLN A 305 -13.91 -14.36 5.17
CA GLN A 305 -13.27 -15.45 4.45
C GLN A 305 -13.46 -16.78 5.16
N ASP A 306 -13.64 -17.86 4.40
CA ASP A 306 -13.68 -19.21 4.96
C ASP A 306 -12.34 -19.59 5.63
N LYS A 307 -12.36 -20.68 6.40
CA LYS A 307 -11.21 -21.14 7.18
C LYS A 307 -9.97 -21.47 6.30
N ARG A 308 -10.20 -22.02 5.10
CA ARG A 308 -9.12 -22.40 4.17
C ARG A 308 -8.36 -21.18 3.68
N LYS A 309 -9.08 -20.19 3.15
CA LYS A 309 -8.52 -18.93 2.67
C LYS A 309 -7.86 -18.14 3.81
N ALA A 310 -8.57 -17.96 4.91
CA ALA A 310 -8.08 -17.22 6.06
C ALA A 310 -6.78 -17.84 6.63
N ALA A 311 -6.70 -19.16 6.70
CA ALA A 311 -5.50 -19.84 7.15
C ALA A 311 -4.31 -19.67 6.19
N TYR A 312 -4.56 -19.75 4.88
CA TYR A 312 -3.52 -19.47 3.89
C TYR A 312 -3.00 -18.03 4.01
N HIS A 313 -3.89 -17.04 4.06
CA HIS A 313 -3.48 -15.63 4.17
C HIS A 313 -2.70 -15.33 5.46
N LEU A 314 -3.08 -15.96 6.57
CA LEU A 314 -2.32 -15.83 7.81
C LEU A 314 -0.94 -16.48 7.70
N ALA A 315 -0.88 -17.70 7.17
CA ALA A 315 0.36 -18.46 7.08
C ALA A 315 1.37 -17.86 6.11
N GLN A 316 0.89 -17.32 4.97
CA GLN A 316 1.79 -16.71 3.98
C GLN A 316 2.49 -15.44 4.49
N GLY A 317 1.87 -14.68 5.40
CA GLY A 317 2.39 -13.39 5.84
C GLY A 317 3.88 -13.39 6.18
N PRO A 318 4.35 -14.23 7.12
CA PRO A 318 5.77 -14.33 7.45
C PRO A 318 6.66 -14.86 6.32
N PHE A 319 6.10 -15.61 5.35
CA PHE A 319 6.83 -16.32 4.30
C PHE A 319 6.55 -15.79 2.88
N LYS A 320 5.89 -14.64 2.74
CA LYS A 320 5.37 -14.12 1.46
C LYS A 320 6.42 -14.02 0.35
N GLN A 321 7.66 -13.62 0.64
CA GLN A 321 8.72 -13.53 -0.37
C GLN A 321 9.18 -14.91 -0.84
N ALA A 322 9.24 -15.91 0.06
CA ALA A 322 9.61 -17.27 -0.31
C ALA A 322 8.55 -17.92 -1.21
N LEU A 323 7.27 -17.75 -0.86
CA LEU A 323 6.14 -18.19 -1.69
C LEU A 323 6.13 -17.48 -3.04
N GLY A 324 6.40 -16.16 -3.06
CA GLY A 324 6.50 -15.39 -4.28
C GLY A 324 7.63 -15.87 -5.19
N LEU A 325 8.79 -16.16 -4.64
CA LEU A 325 9.93 -16.67 -5.40
C LEU A 325 9.63 -18.06 -6.01
N TRP A 326 9.03 -18.95 -5.21
CA TRP A 326 8.56 -20.24 -5.71
C TRP A 326 7.56 -20.07 -6.87
N TYR A 327 6.52 -19.24 -6.67
CA TYR A 327 5.51 -18.95 -7.68
C TYR A 327 6.12 -18.45 -8.98
N ALA A 328 7.06 -17.50 -8.90
CA ALA A 328 7.68 -16.93 -10.09
C ALA A 328 8.51 -17.95 -10.88
N HIS A 329 9.25 -18.83 -10.18
CA HIS A 329 10.00 -19.89 -10.85
C HIS A 329 9.10 -20.91 -11.56
N GLU A 330 7.90 -21.16 -11.02
CA GLU A 330 6.93 -22.10 -11.61
C GLU A 330 6.10 -21.48 -12.76
N LYS A 331 5.87 -20.16 -12.74
CA LYS A 331 4.87 -19.52 -13.60
C LYS A 331 5.38 -18.47 -14.56
N PHE A 332 6.59 -17.95 -14.36
CA PHE A 332 7.15 -16.89 -15.19
C PHE A 332 8.37 -17.37 -15.96
N SER A 333 8.21 -17.52 -17.28
CA SER A 333 9.25 -18.07 -18.13
C SER A 333 10.41 -17.08 -18.40
N PRO A 334 11.63 -17.58 -18.65
CA PRO A 334 12.75 -16.72 -19.06
C PRO A 334 12.47 -15.93 -20.35
N GLU A 335 11.71 -16.48 -21.28
CA GLU A 335 11.32 -15.84 -22.54
C GLU A 335 10.40 -14.65 -22.26
N ALA A 336 9.40 -14.82 -21.39
CA ALA A 336 8.51 -13.74 -20.96
C ALA A 336 9.29 -12.64 -20.24
N LYS A 337 10.23 -13.00 -19.36
CA LYS A 337 11.10 -12.05 -18.68
C LYS A 337 11.90 -11.22 -19.67
N ALA A 338 12.57 -11.84 -20.64
CA ALA A 338 13.36 -11.16 -21.65
C ALA A 338 12.52 -10.21 -22.53
N ASP A 339 11.30 -10.61 -22.89
CA ASP A 339 10.39 -9.76 -23.67
C ASP A 339 9.91 -8.53 -22.85
N VAL A 340 9.57 -8.72 -21.59
CA VAL A 340 9.21 -7.59 -20.70
C VAL A 340 10.41 -6.65 -20.46
N GLU A 341 11.62 -7.19 -20.26
CA GLU A 341 12.85 -6.38 -20.15
C GLU A 341 13.04 -5.50 -21.38
N LYS A 342 12.81 -6.06 -22.59
CA LYS A 342 12.86 -5.28 -23.83
C LYS A 342 11.80 -4.18 -23.88
N LYS A 343 10.55 -4.47 -23.42
CA LYS A 343 9.48 -3.46 -23.37
C LYS A 343 9.81 -2.34 -22.40
N VAL A 344 10.36 -2.66 -21.22
CA VAL A 344 10.83 -1.64 -20.25
C VAL A 344 11.93 -0.77 -20.86
N ALA A 345 12.93 -1.36 -21.51
CA ALA A 345 13.99 -0.59 -22.19
C ALA A 345 13.43 0.32 -23.28
N THR A 346 12.53 -0.19 -24.12
CA THR A 346 11.83 0.59 -25.15
C THR A 346 11.08 1.76 -24.53
N MET A 347 10.39 1.55 -23.42
CA MET A 347 9.61 2.58 -22.74
C MET A 347 10.49 3.69 -22.17
N ILE A 348 11.63 3.32 -21.55
CA ILE A 348 12.62 4.29 -21.06
C ILE A 348 13.17 5.13 -22.24
N ASP A 349 13.44 4.52 -23.37
CA ASP A 349 13.93 5.25 -24.56
C ASP A 349 12.85 6.18 -25.14
N VAL A 350 11.59 5.76 -25.19
CA VAL A 350 10.46 6.63 -25.57
C VAL A 350 10.37 7.84 -24.64
N TYR A 351 10.49 7.63 -23.32
CA TYR A 351 10.49 8.73 -22.35
C TYR A 351 11.62 9.73 -22.57
N LYS A 352 12.85 9.25 -22.82
CA LYS A 352 14.01 10.12 -23.12
C LYS A 352 13.76 10.95 -24.36
N GLU A 353 13.22 10.35 -25.42
CA GLU A 353 12.93 11.06 -26.67
C GLU A 353 11.82 12.12 -26.48
N ARG A 354 10.79 11.79 -25.69
CA ARG A 354 9.71 12.74 -25.37
C ARG A 354 10.23 13.90 -24.54
N LEU A 355 11.03 13.64 -23.50
CA LEU A 355 11.66 14.68 -22.69
C LEU A 355 12.62 15.55 -23.52
N ALA A 356 13.40 14.96 -24.42
CA ALA A 356 14.30 15.72 -25.30
C ALA A 356 13.56 16.69 -26.22
N LYS A 357 12.31 16.37 -26.61
CA LYS A 357 11.44 17.20 -27.46
C LYS A 357 10.49 18.09 -26.66
N ASN A 358 10.46 17.96 -25.32
CA ASN A 358 9.57 18.73 -24.48
C ASN A 358 9.84 20.24 -24.63
N ASP A 359 8.78 21.01 -24.86
CA ASP A 359 8.87 22.43 -25.24
C ASP A 359 8.72 23.41 -24.06
N TRP A 360 8.25 22.93 -22.91
CA TRP A 360 8.04 23.76 -21.72
C TRP A 360 9.13 23.63 -20.65
N LEU A 361 9.90 22.52 -20.65
CA LEU A 361 11.06 22.35 -19.78
C LEU A 361 12.28 23.09 -20.35
N THR A 362 13.04 23.73 -19.47
CA THR A 362 14.36 24.28 -19.83
C THR A 362 15.33 23.15 -20.25
N PRO A 363 16.35 23.44 -21.08
CA PRO A 363 17.36 22.45 -21.45
C PRO A 363 18.05 21.81 -20.23
N GLU A 364 18.31 22.59 -19.18
CA GLU A 364 18.93 22.10 -17.95
C GLU A 364 18.09 21.03 -17.26
N THR A 365 16.80 21.26 -17.05
CA THR A 365 15.90 20.30 -16.42
C THR A 365 15.70 19.06 -17.30
N ARG A 366 15.60 19.23 -18.63
CA ARG A 366 15.54 18.09 -19.57
C ARG A 366 16.75 17.18 -19.48
N GLU A 367 17.96 17.74 -19.43
CA GLU A 367 19.20 16.97 -19.30
C GLU A 367 19.22 16.18 -17.98
N LYS A 368 18.86 16.80 -16.86
CA LYS A 368 18.78 16.13 -15.55
C LYS A 368 17.70 15.04 -15.52
N ALA A 369 16.55 15.27 -16.14
CA ALA A 369 15.49 14.26 -16.26
C ALA A 369 15.96 13.04 -17.06
N ILE A 370 16.71 13.25 -18.16
CA ILE A 370 17.32 12.17 -18.94
C ILE A 370 18.37 11.42 -18.11
N VAL A 371 19.18 12.12 -17.30
CA VAL A 371 20.12 11.47 -16.36
C VAL A 371 19.38 10.57 -15.39
N LYS A 372 18.25 11.04 -14.79
CA LYS A 372 17.42 10.25 -13.88
C LYS A 372 16.89 8.97 -14.54
N LEU A 373 16.41 9.06 -15.79
CA LEU A 373 15.97 7.89 -16.57
C LEU A 373 17.12 6.93 -16.90
N ASN A 374 18.32 7.43 -17.13
CA ASN A 374 19.48 6.58 -17.46
C ASN A 374 19.91 5.69 -16.29
N VAL A 375 19.60 6.08 -15.06
CA VAL A 375 19.99 5.35 -13.85
C VAL A 375 18.81 4.68 -13.13
N ILE A 376 17.59 4.81 -13.64
CA ILE A 376 16.43 4.09 -13.12
C ILE A 376 16.68 2.58 -13.21
N LYS A 377 16.36 1.85 -12.13
CA LYS A 377 16.63 0.42 -12.03
C LYS A 377 15.34 -0.37 -12.21
N PRO A 378 15.18 -1.13 -13.30
CA PRO A 378 14.04 -2.03 -13.44
C PRO A 378 14.30 -3.38 -12.75
N TYR A 379 13.34 -3.83 -11.96
CA TYR A 379 13.29 -5.15 -11.36
C TYR A 379 12.06 -5.90 -11.89
N ILE A 380 12.29 -7.02 -12.58
CA ILE A 380 11.27 -7.72 -13.35
C ILE A 380 11.14 -9.16 -12.88
N GLY A 381 9.91 -9.55 -12.54
CA GLY A 381 9.50 -10.89 -12.19
C GLY A 381 9.70 -11.21 -10.72
N TYR A 382 10.93 -11.32 -10.25
CA TYR A 382 11.25 -11.79 -8.89
C TYR A 382 12.66 -11.37 -8.45
N PRO A 383 12.93 -11.30 -7.12
CA PRO A 383 14.27 -11.05 -6.59
C PRO A 383 15.20 -12.25 -6.84
N GLU A 384 16.49 -11.99 -7.01
CA GLU A 384 17.50 -13.04 -7.24
C GLU A 384 17.66 -13.97 -6.02
N GLU A 385 17.51 -13.42 -4.80
CA GLU A 385 17.67 -14.14 -3.55
C GLU A 385 16.71 -13.62 -2.47
N LEU A 386 16.38 -14.48 -1.51
CA LEU A 386 15.58 -14.10 -0.36
C LEU A 386 16.43 -13.33 0.67
N PRO A 387 15.86 -12.34 1.37
CA PRO A 387 16.52 -11.72 2.50
C PRO A 387 16.95 -12.75 3.54
N ALA A 388 18.19 -12.61 4.06
CA ALA A 388 18.81 -13.60 4.94
C ALA A 388 17.97 -13.93 6.18
N ARG A 389 17.20 -12.96 6.70
CA ARG A 389 16.33 -13.12 7.87
C ARG A 389 15.23 -14.18 7.73
N TYR A 390 14.89 -14.59 6.50
CA TYR A 390 13.91 -15.66 6.29
C TYR A 390 14.37 -17.01 6.87
N LYS A 391 15.69 -17.23 6.99
CA LYS A 391 16.27 -18.42 7.61
C LYS A 391 16.10 -18.46 9.13
N ASP A 392 15.85 -17.28 9.75
CA ASP A 392 15.67 -17.13 11.20
C ASP A 392 14.20 -17.34 11.62
N LYS A 393 13.27 -17.44 10.67
CA LYS A 393 11.85 -17.72 10.92
C LYS A 393 11.62 -19.21 11.11
N ILE A 394 12.00 -19.71 12.28
CA ILE A 394 11.87 -21.11 12.63
C ILE A 394 10.55 -21.35 13.35
N VAL A 395 9.79 -22.35 12.91
CA VAL A 395 8.52 -22.75 13.50
C VAL A 395 8.78 -23.71 14.67
N ASP A 396 8.25 -23.37 15.85
CA ASP A 396 8.22 -24.25 17.01
C ASP A 396 6.81 -24.87 17.14
N GLU A 397 6.67 -26.14 16.74
CA GLU A 397 5.39 -26.85 16.80
C GLU A 397 4.94 -27.17 18.23
N SER A 398 5.83 -26.99 19.25
CA SER A 398 5.48 -27.16 20.66
C SER A 398 4.91 -25.88 21.29
N ALA A 399 5.16 -24.71 20.68
CA ALA A 399 4.65 -23.43 21.10
C ALA A 399 3.24 -23.16 20.51
N SER A 400 2.51 -22.21 21.08
CA SER A 400 1.25 -21.75 20.51
C SER A 400 1.45 -21.05 19.17
N LEU A 401 0.38 -20.95 18.38
CA LEU A 401 0.40 -20.20 17.13
C LEU A 401 0.75 -18.72 17.37
N PHE A 402 0.23 -18.13 18.45
CA PHE A 402 0.51 -16.75 18.84
C PHE A 402 1.98 -16.52 19.21
N GLU A 403 2.61 -17.45 19.94
CA GLU A 403 4.04 -17.38 20.28
C GLU A 403 4.94 -17.47 19.04
N ASN A 404 4.60 -18.33 18.08
CA ASN A 404 5.28 -18.37 16.78
C ASN A 404 5.18 -17.03 16.05
N ALA A 405 3.99 -16.42 16.04
CA ALA A 405 3.79 -15.11 15.42
C ALA A 405 4.67 -14.02 16.07
N LEU A 406 4.73 -13.98 17.40
CA LEU A 406 5.64 -13.07 18.12
C LEU A 406 7.12 -13.39 17.83
N SER A 407 7.48 -14.66 17.64
CA SER A 407 8.84 -15.04 17.23
C SER A 407 9.21 -14.46 15.86
N PHE A 408 8.32 -14.55 14.89
CA PHE A 408 8.53 -13.94 13.56
C PHE A 408 8.57 -12.41 13.61
N ALA A 409 7.72 -11.79 14.43
CA ALA A 409 7.74 -10.35 14.66
C ALA A 409 9.11 -9.89 15.22
N ARG A 410 9.68 -10.61 16.17
CA ARG A 410 11.02 -10.32 16.72
C ARG A 410 12.12 -10.37 15.65
N VAL A 411 12.05 -11.31 14.70
CA VAL A 411 12.99 -11.38 13.57
C VAL A 411 12.90 -10.11 12.71
N GLU A 412 11.68 -9.67 12.36
CA GLU A 412 11.49 -8.47 11.53
C GLU A 412 11.89 -7.19 12.29
N ILE A 413 11.57 -7.06 13.57
CA ILE A 413 11.94 -5.90 14.40
C ILE A 413 13.45 -5.79 14.50
N LYS A 414 14.13 -6.89 14.82
CA LYS A 414 15.60 -6.93 14.87
C LYS A 414 16.21 -6.52 13.53
N HIS A 415 15.65 -6.99 12.41
CA HIS A 415 16.09 -6.62 11.08
C HIS A 415 15.86 -5.13 10.82
N SER A 416 14.68 -4.60 11.15
CA SER A 416 14.35 -3.18 10.96
C SER A 416 15.35 -2.27 11.70
N TRP A 417 15.57 -2.51 12.99
CA TRP A 417 16.52 -1.72 13.77
C TRP A 417 17.98 -1.89 13.30
N SER A 418 18.36 -3.07 12.80
CA SER A 418 19.70 -3.30 12.27
C SER A 418 20.03 -2.48 11.03
N LYS A 419 19.04 -1.95 10.34
CA LYS A 419 19.22 -1.05 9.18
C LYS A 419 19.67 0.36 9.58
N TRP A 420 19.43 0.77 10.83
CA TRP A 420 19.75 2.12 11.25
C TRP A 420 21.22 2.46 10.98
N ASN A 421 21.47 3.64 10.38
CA ASN A 421 22.79 4.11 9.97
C ASN A 421 23.57 3.15 9.05
N GLN A 422 22.84 2.24 8.36
CA GLN A 422 23.42 1.33 7.37
C GLN A 422 23.04 1.79 5.95
N PRO A 423 23.86 1.42 4.95
CA PRO A 423 23.50 1.63 3.55
C PRO A 423 22.15 1.01 3.21
N VAL A 424 21.40 1.69 2.36
CA VAL A 424 20.11 1.19 1.86
C VAL A 424 20.32 -0.04 0.98
N ASP A 425 19.58 -1.11 1.28
CA ASP A 425 19.55 -2.31 0.45
C ASP A 425 18.60 -2.10 -0.75
N TYR A 426 19.18 -2.03 -1.94
CA TYR A 426 18.42 -1.88 -3.19
C TYR A 426 17.85 -3.21 -3.70
N LYS A 427 18.33 -4.37 -3.22
CA LYS A 427 17.89 -5.69 -3.69
C LYS A 427 16.62 -6.18 -3.01
N GLU A 428 16.28 -5.62 -1.86
CA GLU A 428 15.08 -6.01 -1.12
C GLU A 428 13.82 -5.48 -1.79
N TRP A 429 12.94 -6.38 -2.21
CA TRP A 429 11.65 -6.06 -2.81
C TRP A 429 10.58 -5.77 -1.75
N GLY A 430 9.80 -4.71 -1.96
CA GLY A 430 8.66 -4.40 -1.10
C GLY A 430 7.47 -5.36 -1.29
N MET A 431 7.25 -5.80 -2.53
CA MET A 431 6.16 -6.70 -2.92
C MET A 431 6.67 -8.11 -3.22
N PRO A 432 5.95 -9.18 -2.83
CA PRO A 432 6.28 -10.53 -3.24
C PRO A 432 5.93 -10.76 -4.71
N ALA A 433 6.62 -11.69 -5.37
CA ALA A 433 6.48 -11.92 -6.80
C ALA A 433 5.10 -12.47 -7.24
N HIS A 434 4.29 -12.98 -6.32
CA HIS A 434 2.91 -13.44 -6.57
C HIS A 434 1.84 -12.38 -6.29
N MET A 435 2.22 -11.12 -6.09
CA MET A 435 1.28 -10.00 -5.93
C MET A 435 0.98 -9.34 -7.28
N VAL A 436 -0.28 -9.17 -7.62
CA VAL A 436 -0.72 -8.49 -8.85
C VAL A 436 -0.66 -6.99 -8.63
N ASN A 437 0.52 -6.43 -8.75
CA ASN A 437 0.79 -5.00 -8.63
C ASN A 437 2.14 -4.63 -9.24
N ALA A 438 2.46 -3.32 -9.27
CA ALA A 438 3.75 -2.76 -9.63
C ALA A 438 4.02 -1.53 -8.75
N TYR A 439 5.26 -1.02 -8.71
CA TYR A 439 5.55 0.23 -8.01
C TYR A 439 6.84 0.89 -8.48
N TYR A 440 6.86 2.22 -8.38
CA TYR A 440 8.07 3.04 -8.39
C TYR A 440 8.47 3.40 -6.96
N ASN A 441 9.76 3.34 -6.65
CA ASN A 441 10.30 3.82 -5.38
C ASN A 441 11.18 5.05 -5.62
N PRO A 442 10.76 6.26 -5.21
CA PRO A 442 11.48 7.50 -5.50
C PRO A 442 12.84 7.57 -4.80
N GLN A 443 12.97 7.05 -3.57
CA GLN A 443 14.20 7.06 -2.79
C GLN A 443 15.26 6.11 -3.34
N LYS A 444 14.85 5.09 -4.07
CA LYS A 444 15.76 4.12 -4.70
C LYS A 444 15.89 4.32 -6.22
N ASN A 445 15.07 5.19 -6.80
CA ASN A 445 14.91 5.40 -8.24
C ASN A 445 14.81 4.06 -8.99
N LEU A 446 13.86 3.22 -8.57
CA LEU A 446 13.63 1.90 -9.14
C LEU A 446 12.15 1.64 -9.41
N ILE A 447 11.90 0.80 -10.42
CA ILE A 447 10.58 0.28 -10.80
C ILE A 447 10.56 -1.23 -10.62
N VAL A 448 9.46 -1.77 -10.09
CA VAL A 448 9.33 -3.20 -9.79
C VAL A 448 8.04 -3.74 -10.39
N PHE A 449 8.18 -4.85 -11.14
CA PHE A 449 7.08 -5.58 -11.76
C PHE A 449 7.10 -7.04 -11.29
N PRO A 450 6.34 -7.41 -10.25
CA PRO A 450 6.20 -8.80 -9.81
C PRO A 450 5.71 -9.71 -10.93
N ALA A 451 6.12 -10.99 -10.91
CA ALA A 451 5.74 -11.97 -11.93
C ALA A 451 4.21 -12.11 -12.11
N ALA A 452 3.48 -11.90 -11.03
CA ALA A 452 2.02 -12.05 -11.01
C ALA A 452 1.28 -11.10 -11.96
N ILE A 453 1.72 -9.84 -12.11
CA ILE A 453 1.09 -8.89 -13.05
C ILE A 453 1.51 -9.15 -14.50
N LEU A 454 2.56 -9.91 -14.71
CA LEU A 454 3.11 -10.21 -16.04
C LEU A 454 2.39 -11.40 -16.70
N GLN A 455 1.06 -11.36 -16.69
CA GLN A 455 0.14 -12.36 -17.24
C GLN A 455 -1.09 -11.69 -17.86
N ALA A 456 -1.87 -12.44 -18.63
CA ALA A 456 -3.13 -11.94 -19.17
C ALA A 456 -4.09 -11.47 -18.06
N PRO A 457 -4.83 -10.37 -18.26
CA PRO A 457 -4.96 -9.57 -19.50
C PRO A 457 -3.88 -8.49 -19.67
N PHE A 458 -2.95 -8.33 -18.70
CA PHE A 458 -1.91 -7.30 -18.76
C PHE A 458 -0.86 -7.61 -19.80
N TYR A 459 -0.41 -8.87 -19.83
CA TYR A 459 0.66 -9.32 -20.68
C TYR A 459 0.51 -10.81 -21.08
N ASP A 460 0.79 -11.12 -22.33
CA ASP A 460 0.97 -12.50 -22.81
C ASP A 460 1.88 -12.48 -24.06
N LEU A 461 2.79 -13.47 -24.18
CA LEU A 461 3.67 -13.62 -25.36
C LEU A 461 2.89 -13.77 -26.68
N ASN A 462 1.67 -14.32 -26.63
CA ASN A 462 0.82 -14.55 -27.79
C ASN A 462 -0.21 -13.44 -28.03
N GLN A 463 -0.27 -12.44 -27.14
CA GLN A 463 -1.12 -11.27 -27.29
C GLN A 463 -0.50 -10.30 -28.29
N SER A 464 -1.31 -9.55 -29.05
CA SER A 464 -0.78 -8.53 -29.97
C SER A 464 0.09 -7.51 -29.24
N SER A 465 1.07 -6.93 -29.94
CA SER A 465 1.92 -5.88 -29.37
C SER A 465 1.08 -4.71 -28.86
N SER A 466 0.08 -4.29 -29.59
CA SER A 466 -0.82 -3.19 -29.18
C SER A 466 -1.58 -3.50 -27.91
N ALA A 467 -2.12 -4.72 -27.76
CA ALA A 467 -2.81 -5.11 -26.54
C ALA A 467 -1.83 -5.22 -25.35
N ASN A 468 -0.60 -5.72 -25.55
CA ASN A 468 0.44 -5.74 -24.53
C ASN A 468 0.85 -4.32 -24.10
N TYR A 469 0.98 -3.38 -25.04
CA TYR A 469 1.29 -1.98 -24.69
C TYR A 469 0.10 -1.25 -24.03
N GLY A 470 -1.14 -1.56 -24.41
CA GLY A 470 -2.34 -1.05 -23.73
C GLY A 470 -2.58 -1.68 -22.34
N GLY A 471 -2.01 -2.86 -22.10
CA GLY A 471 -2.00 -3.56 -20.81
C GLY A 471 -0.76 -3.22 -19.99
N ILE A 472 0.20 -4.17 -19.94
CA ILE A 472 1.42 -4.02 -19.13
C ILE A 472 2.28 -2.82 -19.56
N GLY A 473 2.27 -2.45 -20.85
CA GLY A 473 3.02 -1.29 -21.32
C GLY A 473 2.55 0.00 -20.67
N ALA A 474 1.21 0.20 -20.53
CA ALA A 474 0.65 1.34 -19.84
C ALA A 474 1.04 1.35 -18.35
N VAL A 475 1.09 0.18 -17.69
CA VAL A 475 1.55 0.05 -16.30
C VAL A 475 3.05 0.36 -16.19
N ILE A 476 3.89 -0.18 -17.07
CA ILE A 476 5.34 0.10 -17.09
C ILE A 476 5.59 1.60 -17.23
N ALA A 477 4.91 2.23 -18.18
CA ALA A 477 5.08 3.65 -18.44
C ALA A 477 4.52 4.52 -17.29
N HIS A 478 3.45 4.07 -16.61
CA HIS A 478 2.93 4.68 -15.40
C HIS A 478 3.99 4.69 -14.29
N GLU A 479 4.64 3.55 -14.01
CA GLU A 479 5.68 3.48 -12.99
C GLU A 479 6.91 4.35 -13.35
N ILE A 480 7.29 4.42 -14.63
CA ILE A 480 8.34 5.34 -15.07
C ILE A 480 7.91 6.80 -14.88
N SER A 481 6.62 7.11 -15.12
CA SER A 481 6.08 8.47 -14.96
C SER A 481 6.15 8.96 -13.52
N HIS A 482 6.04 8.07 -12.55
CA HIS A 482 6.22 8.40 -11.14
C HIS A 482 7.58 9.03 -10.81
N ALA A 483 8.60 8.84 -11.64
CA ALA A 483 9.87 9.56 -11.50
C ALA A 483 9.72 11.08 -11.68
N PHE A 484 8.64 11.54 -12.33
CA PHE A 484 8.37 12.92 -12.73
C PHE A 484 6.99 13.43 -12.33
N ASP A 485 6.22 12.69 -11.56
CA ASP A 485 4.95 13.14 -11.01
C ASP A 485 5.14 14.22 -9.92
N THR A 486 4.08 14.65 -9.26
CA THR A 486 4.13 15.70 -8.24
C THR A 486 5.00 15.36 -7.02
N ASN A 487 5.22 14.07 -6.77
CA ASN A 487 6.13 13.58 -5.73
C ASN A 487 7.52 13.26 -6.28
N GLY A 488 7.60 12.45 -7.34
CA GLY A 488 8.87 12.03 -7.93
C GLY A 488 9.74 13.16 -8.46
N ALA A 489 9.12 14.24 -8.95
CA ALA A 489 9.80 15.45 -9.38
C ALA A 489 10.67 16.10 -8.29
N SER A 490 10.37 15.85 -7.02
CA SER A 490 11.14 16.37 -5.88
C SER A 490 12.39 15.55 -5.56
N PHE A 491 12.56 14.36 -6.14
CA PHE A 491 13.71 13.47 -5.91
C PHE A 491 14.65 13.45 -7.11
N ASP A 492 15.94 13.58 -6.86
CA ASP A 492 16.99 13.55 -7.90
C ASP A 492 17.24 12.11 -8.43
N GLU A 493 18.23 11.96 -9.32
CA GLU A 493 18.62 10.68 -9.91
C GLU A 493 19.15 9.65 -8.90
N ASN A 494 19.57 10.10 -7.71
CA ASN A 494 20.05 9.25 -6.62
C ASN A 494 18.93 8.91 -5.61
N GLY A 495 17.72 9.44 -5.81
CA GLY A 495 16.59 9.28 -4.89
C GLY A 495 16.60 10.25 -3.71
N SER A 496 17.41 11.29 -3.75
CA SER A 496 17.46 12.30 -2.70
C SER A 496 16.52 13.46 -3.01
N LEU A 497 15.83 13.93 -1.97
CA LEU A 497 14.97 15.12 -2.02
C LEU A 497 15.83 16.34 -2.30
N LYS A 498 15.59 16.99 -3.44
CA LYS A 498 16.44 18.07 -3.90
C LYS A 498 15.74 18.92 -4.96
N ASP A 499 15.91 20.23 -4.85
CA ASP A 499 15.48 21.18 -5.90
C ASP A 499 16.41 21.07 -7.11
N TRP A 500 16.07 20.19 -8.07
CA TRP A 500 16.86 19.95 -9.26
C TRP A 500 16.26 20.53 -10.54
N TRP A 501 15.01 20.96 -10.50
CA TRP A 501 14.35 21.71 -11.55
C TRP A 501 14.65 23.20 -11.44
N THR A 502 14.51 23.94 -12.54
CA THR A 502 14.54 25.40 -12.45
C THR A 502 13.23 25.92 -11.85
N GLU A 503 13.28 27.10 -11.25
CA GLU A 503 12.08 27.76 -10.68
C GLU A 503 10.96 27.96 -11.73
N SER A 504 11.34 28.31 -12.98
CA SER A 504 10.39 28.45 -14.08
C SER A 504 9.74 27.12 -14.48
N ASP A 505 10.49 26.01 -14.43
CA ASP A 505 9.96 24.69 -14.77
C ASP A 505 8.99 24.19 -13.69
N TYR A 506 9.29 24.42 -12.40
CA TYR A 506 8.34 24.14 -11.32
C TYR A 506 7.03 24.93 -11.48
N ALA A 507 7.12 26.21 -11.84
CA ALA A 507 5.94 27.04 -12.07
C ALA A 507 5.10 26.51 -13.24
N ALA A 508 5.73 26.16 -14.37
CA ALA A 508 5.06 25.59 -15.52
C ALA A 508 4.46 24.20 -15.23
N PHE A 509 5.16 23.37 -14.47
CA PHE A 509 4.66 22.07 -14.04
C PHE A 509 3.41 22.20 -13.15
N LYS A 510 3.46 23.13 -12.19
CA LYS A 510 2.31 23.43 -11.32
C LYS A 510 1.09 23.89 -12.11
N GLU A 511 1.27 24.70 -13.16
CA GLU A 511 0.17 25.10 -14.03
C GLU A 511 -0.43 23.90 -14.78
N LYS A 512 0.41 22.99 -15.28
CA LYS A 512 -0.03 21.78 -15.99
C LYS A 512 -0.73 20.78 -15.05
N THR A 513 -0.16 20.56 -13.86
CA THR A 513 -0.77 19.67 -12.87
C THR A 513 -2.08 20.24 -12.33
N GLN A 514 -2.23 21.56 -12.24
CA GLN A 514 -3.52 22.18 -11.90
C GLN A 514 -4.61 21.83 -12.94
N LYS A 515 -4.30 21.81 -14.23
CA LYS A 515 -5.26 21.35 -15.25
C LYS A 515 -5.64 19.88 -15.07
N VAL A 516 -4.70 19.03 -14.63
CA VAL A 516 -5.02 17.63 -14.29
C VAL A 516 -5.95 17.57 -13.08
N ILE A 517 -5.67 18.34 -12.02
CA ILE A 517 -6.57 18.46 -10.88
C ILE A 517 -7.97 18.84 -11.34
N ASP A 518 -8.09 19.92 -12.13
CA ASP A 518 -9.37 20.45 -12.62
C ASP A 518 -10.16 19.44 -13.49
N GLN A 519 -9.47 18.54 -14.20
CA GLN A 519 -10.12 17.45 -14.96
C GLN A 519 -10.78 16.41 -14.08
N PHE A 520 -10.27 16.16 -12.86
CA PHE A 520 -10.75 15.12 -11.96
C PHE A 520 -11.57 15.66 -10.80
N ASP A 521 -11.28 16.88 -10.34
CA ASP A 521 -11.93 17.44 -9.15
C ASP A 521 -13.43 17.61 -9.35
N GLY A 522 -14.20 17.17 -8.36
CA GLY A 522 -15.67 17.22 -8.41
C GLY A 522 -16.31 16.20 -9.36
N GLN A 523 -15.54 15.36 -10.05
CA GLN A 523 -16.10 14.28 -10.87
C GLN A 523 -16.86 13.29 -10.00
N GLU A 524 -18.03 12.88 -10.47
CA GLU A 524 -18.86 11.88 -9.82
C GLU A 524 -18.57 10.49 -10.39
N SER A 525 -18.35 9.52 -9.51
CA SER A 525 -18.20 8.12 -9.87
C SER A 525 -18.95 7.23 -8.89
N TYR A 526 -20.01 6.59 -9.37
CA TYR A 526 -20.84 5.65 -8.58
C TYR A 526 -21.33 6.23 -7.22
N GLY A 527 -21.69 7.51 -7.21
CA GLY A 527 -22.22 8.20 -6.03
C GLY A 527 -21.16 8.70 -5.05
N ALA A 528 -19.91 8.77 -5.50
CA ALA A 528 -18.81 9.38 -4.76
C ALA A 528 -18.18 10.50 -5.57
N THR A 529 -17.87 11.63 -4.92
CA THR A 529 -17.21 12.80 -5.52
C THR A 529 -15.70 12.70 -5.32
N ILE A 530 -14.92 12.99 -6.35
CA ILE A 530 -13.48 12.81 -6.36
C ILE A 530 -12.76 14.10 -5.97
N ASN A 531 -11.74 13.94 -5.11
CA ASN A 531 -10.78 14.99 -4.79
C ASN A 531 -9.61 14.94 -5.80
N GLY A 532 -9.63 15.86 -6.76
CA GLY A 532 -8.60 15.94 -7.79
C GLY A 532 -7.19 16.22 -7.26
N LYS A 533 -7.07 16.88 -6.10
CA LYS A 533 -5.79 17.16 -5.46
C LYS A 533 -5.19 15.93 -4.79
N LEU A 534 -6.00 15.12 -4.10
CA LEU A 534 -5.56 13.85 -3.53
C LEU A 534 -5.04 12.91 -4.61
N THR A 535 -5.67 12.88 -5.79
CA THR A 535 -5.38 11.93 -6.86
C THR A 535 -4.39 12.44 -7.92
N VAL A 536 -3.85 13.66 -7.79
CA VAL A 536 -3.07 14.30 -8.86
C VAL A 536 -1.80 13.56 -9.24
N SER A 537 -1.06 13.01 -8.27
CA SER A 537 0.20 12.28 -8.52
C SER A 537 -0.05 11.08 -9.44
N GLU A 538 -1.04 10.26 -9.10
CA GLU A 538 -1.47 9.09 -9.86
C GLU A 538 -2.04 9.47 -11.24
N ASN A 539 -2.84 10.54 -11.31
CA ASN A 539 -3.41 10.99 -12.57
C ASN A 539 -2.34 11.53 -13.54
N VAL A 540 -1.29 12.17 -13.03
CA VAL A 540 -0.12 12.59 -13.82
C VAL A 540 0.67 11.38 -14.31
N ALA A 541 0.85 10.36 -13.47
CA ALA A 541 1.52 9.12 -13.83
C ALA A 541 0.73 8.35 -14.92
N ASP A 542 -0.58 8.26 -14.80
CA ASP A 542 -1.46 7.66 -15.83
C ASP A 542 -1.35 8.39 -17.17
N LEU A 543 -1.42 9.73 -17.15
CA LEU A 543 -1.37 10.54 -18.36
C LEU A 543 -0.04 10.34 -19.12
N GLY A 544 1.08 10.39 -18.40
CA GLY A 544 2.41 10.10 -18.94
C GLY A 544 2.54 8.66 -19.40
N GLY A 545 1.97 7.73 -18.65
CA GLY A 545 1.96 6.30 -18.92
C GLY A 545 1.28 5.97 -20.25
N ILE A 546 0.05 6.47 -20.46
CA ILE A 546 -0.68 6.27 -21.71
C ILE A 546 0.09 6.88 -22.88
N ALA A 547 0.59 8.12 -22.72
CA ALA A 547 1.33 8.81 -23.77
C ALA A 547 2.55 8.03 -24.27
N ALA A 548 3.38 7.55 -23.34
CA ALA A 548 4.59 6.81 -23.67
C ALA A 548 4.29 5.40 -24.20
N ALA A 549 3.32 4.70 -23.61
CA ALA A 549 2.92 3.37 -24.07
C ALA A 549 2.32 3.38 -25.47
N LEU A 550 1.50 4.38 -25.79
CA LEU A 550 0.92 4.55 -27.11
C LEU A 550 2.01 4.85 -28.16
N GLU A 551 2.98 5.69 -27.84
CA GLU A 551 4.11 5.97 -28.72
C GLU A 551 5.01 4.74 -28.94
N ALA A 552 5.24 3.94 -27.91
CA ALA A 552 5.96 2.67 -28.02
C ALA A 552 5.18 1.68 -28.91
N ALA A 553 3.87 1.55 -28.72
CA ALA A 553 3.01 0.69 -29.54
C ALA A 553 3.07 1.05 -31.03
N LYS A 554 3.10 2.34 -31.37
CA LYS A 554 3.20 2.83 -32.76
C LYS A 554 4.48 2.43 -33.47
N ARG A 555 5.52 1.99 -32.76
CA ARG A 555 6.77 1.46 -33.34
C ARG A 555 6.67 0.03 -33.80
N GLU A 556 5.65 -0.69 -33.34
CA GLU A 556 5.44 -2.08 -33.70
C GLU A 556 4.74 -2.20 -35.07
N PRO A 557 5.12 -3.19 -35.90
CA PRO A 557 4.59 -3.31 -37.27
C PRO A 557 3.11 -3.69 -37.33
N ASP A 558 2.56 -4.26 -36.25
CA ASP A 558 1.17 -4.70 -36.09
C ASP A 558 0.31 -3.69 -35.29
N PHE A 559 0.74 -2.44 -35.18
CA PHE A 559 0.06 -1.43 -34.38
C PHE A 559 -1.43 -1.26 -34.72
N SER A 560 -2.26 -1.36 -33.69
CA SER A 560 -3.68 -1.08 -33.69
C SER A 560 -4.06 -0.22 -32.51
N ALA A 561 -4.45 1.04 -32.75
CA ALA A 561 -4.91 1.93 -31.69
C ALA A 561 -6.15 1.39 -30.98
N GLU A 562 -7.06 0.72 -31.73
CA GLU A 562 -8.26 0.10 -31.18
C GLU A 562 -7.90 -0.98 -30.14
N GLU A 563 -6.99 -1.91 -30.47
CA GLU A 563 -6.57 -2.94 -29.53
C GLU A 563 -5.85 -2.36 -28.30
N PHE A 564 -5.05 -1.31 -28.50
CA PHE A 564 -4.39 -0.61 -27.40
C PHE A 564 -5.42 -0.04 -26.42
N PHE A 565 -6.35 0.79 -26.88
CA PHE A 565 -7.32 1.43 -26.00
C PHE A 565 -8.32 0.43 -25.40
N HIS A 566 -8.72 -0.60 -26.16
CA HIS A 566 -9.59 -1.65 -25.64
C HIS A 566 -8.96 -2.40 -24.49
N ASN A 567 -7.68 -2.79 -24.61
CA ASN A 567 -7.01 -3.51 -23.53
C ASN A 567 -6.71 -2.58 -22.34
N PHE A 568 -6.36 -1.33 -22.60
CA PHE A 568 -6.23 -0.33 -21.54
C PHE A 568 -7.52 -0.19 -20.73
N ALA A 569 -8.68 -0.05 -21.36
CA ALA A 569 -9.96 0.01 -20.65
C ALA A 569 -10.29 -1.32 -19.92
N ARG A 570 -9.91 -2.46 -20.51
CA ARG A 570 -10.18 -3.80 -19.93
C ARG A 570 -9.39 -4.06 -18.66
N ILE A 571 -8.10 -3.70 -18.58
CA ILE A 571 -7.30 -3.93 -17.38
C ILE A 571 -7.82 -3.14 -16.18
N TRP A 572 -8.46 -1.98 -16.41
CA TRP A 572 -9.07 -1.14 -15.37
C TRP A 572 -10.52 -1.51 -15.05
N ARG A 573 -11.13 -2.54 -15.68
CA ARG A 573 -12.50 -2.93 -15.32
C ARG A 573 -12.58 -3.26 -13.82
N MET A 574 -13.58 -2.70 -13.15
CA MET A 574 -13.78 -2.92 -11.71
C MET A 574 -15.26 -2.75 -11.33
N LYS A 575 -15.80 -3.74 -10.65
CA LYS A 575 -17.07 -3.66 -9.95
C LYS A 575 -16.81 -3.71 -8.46
N GLY A 576 -17.20 -2.68 -7.71
CA GLY A 576 -17.00 -2.56 -6.27
C GLY A 576 -18.32 -2.40 -5.53
N ARG A 577 -18.33 -2.77 -4.25
CA ARG A 577 -19.47 -2.51 -3.37
C ARG A 577 -19.61 -1.00 -3.11
N PRO A 578 -20.83 -0.49 -2.87
CA PRO A 578 -21.05 0.95 -2.69
C PRO A 578 -20.22 1.56 -1.55
N GLU A 579 -20.09 0.85 -0.43
CA GLU A 579 -19.32 1.28 0.74
C GLU A 579 -17.83 1.42 0.39
N LEU A 580 -17.24 0.42 -0.28
CA LEU A 580 -15.86 0.48 -0.76
C LEU A 580 -15.64 1.67 -1.70
N ARG A 581 -16.55 1.91 -2.65
CA ARG A 581 -16.42 3.00 -3.61
C ARG A 581 -16.39 4.37 -2.92
N LYS A 582 -17.25 4.56 -1.91
CA LYS A 582 -17.26 5.78 -1.09
C LYS A 582 -15.98 5.94 -0.27
N LEU A 583 -15.52 4.85 0.36
CA LEU A 583 -14.29 4.83 1.13
C LEU A 583 -13.10 5.21 0.23
N MET A 584 -12.92 4.53 -0.90
CA MET A 584 -11.81 4.79 -1.82
C MET A 584 -11.81 6.23 -2.35
N ALA A 585 -12.96 6.80 -2.66
CA ALA A 585 -13.05 8.18 -3.14
C ALA A 585 -12.53 9.21 -2.14
N SER A 586 -12.52 8.89 -0.85
CA SER A 586 -12.05 9.79 0.21
C SER A 586 -10.63 9.52 0.71
N VAL A 587 -10.10 8.29 0.52
CA VAL A 587 -8.80 7.91 1.11
C VAL A 587 -7.77 7.44 0.08
N ASP A 588 -8.18 7.03 -1.12
CA ASP A 588 -7.28 6.49 -2.14
C ASP A 588 -6.69 7.61 -3.00
N VAL A 589 -5.38 7.55 -3.19
CA VAL A 589 -4.66 8.47 -4.09
C VAL A 589 -4.91 8.17 -5.57
N HIS A 590 -5.54 7.01 -5.89
CA HIS A 590 -5.93 6.65 -7.24
C HIS A 590 -7.38 7.09 -7.54
N ALA A 591 -7.58 7.68 -8.70
CA ALA A 591 -8.93 7.93 -9.19
C ALA A 591 -9.68 6.60 -9.44
N PRO A 592 -11.03 6.56 -9.32
CA PRO A 592 -11.82 5.40 -9.69
C PRO A 592 -11.52 4.89 -11.10
N ALA A 593 -11.53 3.57 -11.28
CA ALA A 593 -11.17 2.90 -12.52
C ALA A 593 -11.85 3.49 -13.78
N LYS A 594 -13.14 3.81 -13.70
CA LYS A 594 -13.87 4.46 -14.80
C LYS A 594 -13.28 5.82 -15.16
N LEU A 595 -12.86 6.61 -14.19
CA LEU A 595 -12.26 7.93 -14.43
C LEU A 595 -10.82 7.82 -14.93
N ARG A 596 -10.05 6.82 -14.47
CA ARG A 596 -8.71 6.52 -15.03
C ARG A 596 -8.77 6.25 -16.54
N VAL A 597 -9.89 5.77 -17.06
CA VAL A 597 -10.12 5.60 -18.51
C VAL A 597 -10.75 6.85 -19.12
N ASN A 598 -11.96 7.20 -18.69
CA ASN A 598 -12.80 8.20 -19.38
C ASN A 598 -12.27 9.64 -19.27
N VAL A 599 -11.50 9.97 -18.23
CA VAL A 599 -10.88 11.30 -18.10
C VAL A 599 -9.52 11.35 -18.81
N GLN A 600 -8.77 10.24 -18.83
CA GLN A 600 -7.42 10.21 -19.41
C GLN A 600 -7.43 10.14 -20.93
N VAL A 601 -8.17 9.20 -21.54
CA VAL A 601 -8.08 8.96 -23.00
C VAL A 601 -8.51 10.16 -23.86
N PRO A 602 -9.42 11.08 -23.43
CA PRO A 602 -9.72 12.29 -24.19
C PRO A 602 -8.60 13.35 -24.24
N ASN A 603 -7.45 13.08 -23.66
CA ASN A 603 -6.27 13.94 -23.83
C ASN A 603 -5.47 13.60 -25.11
N PHE A 604 -5.78 12.49 -25.80
CA PHE A 604 -4.99 11.96 -26.91
C PHE A 604 -5.73 12.06 -28.26
N ASP A 605 -5.09 12.66 -29.28
CA ASP A 605 -5.64 12.78 -30.65
C ASP A 605 -5.90 11.42 -31.28
N ASP A 606 -5.09 10.41 -30.97
CA ASP A 606 -5.29 9.04 -31.46
C ASP A 606 -6.62 8.45 -31.03
N PHE A 607 -7.11 8.78 -29.83
CA PHE A 607 -8.42 8.34 -29.35
C PHE A 607 -9.54 8.93 -30.21
N PHE A 608 -9.47 10.25 -30.48
CA PHE A 608 -10.45 10.93 -31.32
C PHE A 608 -10.48 10.38 -32.74
N THR A 609 -9.30 10.13 -33.30
CA THR A 609 -9.18 9.61 -34.68
C THR A 609 -9.68 8.16 -34.75
N THR A 610 -9.36 7.33 -33.76
CA THR A 610 -9.73 5.91 -33.74
C THR A 610 -11.24 5.71 -33.67
N TYR A 611 -11.91 6.51 -32.82
CA TYR A 611 -13.35 6.33 -32.55
C TYR A 611 -14.25 7.40 -33.21
N ASP A 612 -13.71 8.27 -34.06
CA ASP A 612 -14.44 9.36 -34.73
C ASP A 612 -15.24 10.22 -33.72
N VAL A 613 -14.60 10.58 -32.58
CA VAL A 613 -15.21 11.41 -31.53
C VAL A 613 -15.30 12.86 -32.00
N LYS A 614 -16.47 13.49 -31.84
CA LYS A 614 -16.80 14.83 -32.32
C LYS A 614 -17.35 15.69 -31.20
N GLU A 615 -17.34 17.00 -31.45
CA GLU A 615 -18.00 17.97 -30.58
C GLU A 615 -19.46 17.57 -30.34
N GLY A 616 -19.86 17.48 -29.07
CA GLY A 616 -21.17 17.03 -28.63
C GLY A 616 -21.23 15.57 -28.19
N ASP A 617 -20.22 14.75 -28.46
CA ASP A 617 -20.09 13.41 -27.89
C ASP A 617 -19.63 13.48 -26.40
N GLY A 618 -20.01 12.51 -25.59
CA GLY A 618 -19.68 12.48 -24.16
C GLY A 618 -18.18 12.40 -23.85
N MET A 619 -17.39 11.77 -24.73
CA MET A 619 -15.92 11.66 -24.62
C MET A 619 -15.19 12.82 -25.32
N TRP A 620 -15.93 13.82 -25.84
CA TRP A 620 -15.28 14.94 -26.51
C TRP A 620 -14.64 15.91 -25.52
N ARG A 621 -13.43 16.34 -25.82
CA ARG A 621 -12.70 17.39 -25.09
C ARG A 621 -12.08 18.35 -26.11
N SER A 622 -12.23 19.65 -25.86
CA SER A 622 -11.65 20.66 -26.74
C SER A 622 -10.11 20.56 -26.76
N PRO A 623 -9.44 20.89 -27.88
CA PRO A 623 -7.97 20.81 -27.92
C PRO A 623 -7.25 21.64 -26.85
N GLU A 624 -7.81 22.78 -26.45
CA GLU A 624 -7.28 23.68 -25.44
C GLU A 624 -7.41 23.12 -24.01
N ASP A 625 -8.37 22.20 -23.79
CA ASP A 625 -8.63 21.57 -22.50
C ASP A 625 -7.87 20.23 -22.35
N ARG A 626 -7.22 19.77 -23.42
CA ARG A 626 -6.37 18.56 -23.35
C ARG A 626 -5.07 18.86 -22.65
N VAL A 627 -4.65 17.93 -21.82
CA VAL A 627 -3.41 18.06 -21.06
C VAL A 627 -2.38 17.05 -21.57
N ILE A 628 -1.21 17.55 -21.95
CA ILE A 628 -0.02 16.76 -22.26
C ILE A 628 1.10 17.31 -21.39
N ILE A 629 1.71 16.45 -20.57
CA ILE A 629 2.79 16.86 -19.66
C ILE A 629 4.15 16.47 -20.25
N TRP A 630 4.33 15.20 -20.59
CA TRP A 630 5.58 14.63 -21.09
C TRP A 630 5.51 14.27 -22.58
#